data_89b0dee3f93cd22bbafb254d63f8e619
#
_entry.id   89b0dee3f93cd22bbafb254d63f8e619
#
_cell.length_a   1.000
_cell.length_b   1.000
_cell.length_c   1.000
_cell.angle_alpha   90.00
_cell.angle_beta   90.00
_cell.angle_gamma   90.00
#
_symmetry.space_group_name_H-M   'P 1'
#
loop_
_entity.id
_entity.type
_entity.pdbx_description
1 polymer ?
#
loop_
_entity_poly.entity_id
_entity_poly.type
_entity_poly.pdbx_seq_one_letter_code
_entity_poly.pdbx_strand_id
1 'polypeptide(L)'
;DGRQDNAIDAFTQALEVNAETFDTHIALGNVLRRRGEVERAIRVHQNLLARPSLPQTQLHLAHLELARDYISAGLLDRAEKLLIDLVTESGNHRRVARRHLLEIYEAQRDWSAACDVAEELLPKRSLIKSADNAADEVGQPVGVLLAHYYCEQAELARVRGDYGEGRELLAKALRYDKVCVRATLSLGALELSAGQPEQSIKILKTVFDQGPEYLAEVTPLMREAMDSLGVRKNLRSYLEGCFERTPTTPLALAIAHELHGTIGNDAAKKFLRLSLRDKPSLRGVALLMSLQDSAEAGDDESLERETIEKIIDQRFSYRCTHCGFRNQQLHWYCPGCKHWGTIRDLGTTGEALNG
;
A
#
# COMPACT_ATOMS: atom_id res chain seq x y z
N ASP A 1 -6.90 -33.88 2.95
CA ASP A 1 -8.20 -33.20 2.96
C ASP A 1 -9.29 -34.04 3.66
N GLY A 2 -9.52 -35.32 3.34
CA GLY A 2 -10.60 -36.12 3.97
C GLY A 2 -10.48 -36.35 5.48
N ARG A 3 -9.30 -36.23 6.11
CA ARG A 3 -9.15 -36.34 7.57
C ARG A 3 -9.61 -35.10 8.35
N GLN A 4 -9.54 -33.93 7.72
CA GLN A 4 -10.02 -32.69 8.34
C GLN A 4 -11.54 -32.58 8.26
N ASP A 5 -12.15 -33.07 7.18
CA ASP A 5 -13.61 -33.11 7.02
C ASP A 5 -14.25 -34.04 8.06
N ASN A 6 -13.71 -35.24 8.24
CA ASN A 6 -14.18 -36.19 9.25
C ASN A 6 -14.00 -35.65 10.68
N ALA A 7 -12.96 -34.86 10.96
CA ALA A 7 -12.76 -34.26 12.27
C ALA A 7 -13.82 -33.18 12.58
N ILE A 8 -14.25 -32.41 11.58
CA ILE A 8 -15.28 -31.37 11.75
C ILE A 8 -16.67 -31.99 11.87
N ASP A 9 -16.95 -33.01 11.07
CA ASP A 9 -18.24 -33.73 11.21
C ASP A 9 -18.33 -34.43 12.55
N ALA A 10 -17.25 -35.04 13.05
CA ALA A 10 -17.18 -35.59 14.40
C ALA A 10 -17.29 -34.49 15.46
N PHE A 11 -16.68 -33.32 15.23
CA PHE A 11 -16.82 -32.18 16.15
C PHE A 11 -18.23 -31.58 16.14
N THR A 12 -18.88 -31.52 14.98
CA THR A 12 -20.28 -31.06 14.84
C THR A 12 -21.23 -32.02 15.54
N GLN A 13 -21.05 -33.34 15.40
CA GLN A 13 -21.81 -34.36 16.11
C GLN A 13 -21.56 -34.33 17.63
N ALA A 14 -20.31 -34.09 18.05
CA ALA A 14 -19.98 -33.97 19.47
C ALA A 14 -20.63 -32.73 20.12
N LEU A 15 -20.84 -31.67 19.35
CA LEU A 15 -21.52 -30.44 19.78
C LEU A 15 -23.04 -30.61 19.87
N GLU A 16 -23.63 -31.46 19.05
CA GLU A 16 -25.06 -31.85 19.17
C GLU A 16 -25.32 -32.65 20.45
N VAL A 17 -24.30 -33.38 20.94
CA VAL A 17 -24.39 -34.21 22.16
C VAL A 17 -23.98 -33.44 23.42
N ASN A 18 -23.10 -32.43 23.35
CA ASN A 18 -22.60 -31.63 24.47
C ASN A 18 -22.71 -30.13 24.18
N ALA A 19 -23.93 -29.61 24.31
CA ALA A 19 -24.29 -28.21 24.05
C ALA A 19 -23.68 -27.19 25.05
N GLU A 20 -22.73 -27.58 25.91
CA GLU A 20 -22.41 -26.79 27.11
C GLU A 20 -21.14 -25.90 26.98
N THR A 21 -20.28 -26.07 26.01
CA THR A 21 -19.05 -25.27 26.00
C THR A 21 -19.10 -24.12 24.99
N PHE A 22 -19.16 -22.90 25.49
CA PHE A 22 -19.09 -21.65 24.74
C PHE A 22 -17.86 -21.65 23.79
N ASP A 23 -16.68 -21.97 24.33
CA ASP A 23 -15.40 -21.94 23.59
C ASP A 23 -15.39 -22.90 22.40
N THR A 24 -16.08 -24.05 22.52
CA THR A 24 -16.14 -25.02 21.43
C THR A 24 -16.94 -24.49 20.23
N HIS A 25 -18.05 -23.77 20.50
CA HIS A 25 -18.85 -23.15 19.42
C HIS A 25 -18.08 -22.01 18.76
N ILE A 26 -17.37 -21.16 19.51
CA ILE A 26 -16.48 -20.13 18.96
C ILE A 26 -15.40 -20.78 18.07
N ALA A 27 -14.75 -21.84 18.57
CA ALA A 27 -13.72 -22.53 17.80
C ALA A 27 -14.28 -23.14 16.49
N LEU A 28 -15.44 -23.80 16.55
CA LEU A 28 -16.10 -24.36 15.38
C LEU A 28 -16.45 -23.29 14.35
N GLY A 29 -17.11 -22.21 14.76
CA GLY A 29 -17.44 -21.10 13.86
C GLY A 29 -16.21 -20.52 13.19
N ASN A 30 -15.13 -20.34 13.96
CA ASN A 30 -13.85 -19.85 13.42
C ASN A 30 -13.22 -20.81 12.40
N VAL A 31 -13.30 -22.12 12.62
CA VAL A 31 -12.82 -23.12 11.64
C VAL A 31 -13.67 -23.08 10.38
N LEU A 32 -15.01 -23.04 10.50
CA LEU A 32 -15.92 -22.96 9.35
C LEU A 32 -15.65 -21.69 8.51
N ARG A 33 -15.47 -20.52 9.16
CA ARG A 33 -15.11 -19.28 8.47
C ARG A 33 -13.81 -19.40 7.68
N ARG A 34 -12.76 -19.97 8.29
CA ARG A 34 -11.45 -20.17 7.63
C ARG A 34 -11.53 -21.12 6.42
N ARG A 35 -12.47 -22.03 6.41
CA ARG A 35 -12.74 -22.94 5.28
C ARG A 35 -13.60 -22.31 4.19
N GLY A 36 -14.10 -21.09 4.40
CA GLY A 36 -15.03 -20.43 3.48
C GLY A 36 -16.50 -20.83 3.66
N GLU A 37 -16.81 -21.68 4.65
CA GLU A 37 -18.18 -22.10 5.00
C GLU A 37 -18.88 -21.03 5.87
N VAL A 38 -18.88 -19.79 5.36
CA VAL A 38 -19.23 -18.60 6.16
C VAL A 38 -20.68 -18.63 6.66
N GLU A 39 -21.63 -19.11 5.85
CA GLU A 39 -23.03 -19.22 6.27
C GLU A 39 -23.23 -20.17 7.45
N ARG A 40 -22.44 -21.23 7.51
CA ARG A 40 -22.45 -22.17 8.65
C ARG A 40 -21.85 -21.53 9.88
N ALA A 41 -20.76 -20.79 9.73
CA ALA A 41 -20.15 -20.03 10.83
C ALA A 41 -21.13 -19.02 11.42
N ILE A 42 -21.82 -18.23 10.58
CA ILE A 42 -22.86 -17.29 10.99
C ILE A 42 -23.92 -17.98 11.84
N ARG A 43 -24.45 -19.14 11.37
CA ARG A 43 -25.46 -19.89 12.12
C ARG A 43 -24.97 -20.36 13.49
N VAL A 44 -23.73 -20.84 13.56
CA VAL A 44 -23.12 -21.30 14.82
C VAL A 44 -23.04 -20.15 15.83
N HIS A 45 -22.51 -18.98 15.41
CA HIS A 45 -22.38 -17.84 16.32
C HIS A 45 -23.73 -17.19 16.65
N GLN A 46 -24.73 -17.18 15.74
CA GLN A 46 -26.08 -16.73 16.02
C GLN A 46 -26.79 -17.63 17.03
N ASN A 47 -26.67 -18.96 16.88
CA ASN A 47 -27.22 -19.92 17.85
C ASN A 47 -26.60 -19.77 19.24
N LEU A 48 -25.31 -19.42 19.29
CA LEU A 48 -24.64 -19.13 20.54
C LEU A 48 -25.21 -17.88 21.21
N LEU A 49 -25.46 -16.82 20.45
CA LEU A 49 -26.06 -15.56 20.93
C LEU A 49 -27.53 -15.72 21.36
N ALA A 50 -28.24 -16.72 20.84
CA ALA A 50 -29.63 -17.00 21.22
C ALA A 50 -29.76 -17.73 22.60
N ARG A 51 -28.65 -18.11 23.23
CA ARG A 51 -28.66 -18.76 24.53
C ARG A 51 -29.05 -17.78 25.63
N PRO A 52 -29.97 -18.16 26.53
CA PRO A 52 -30.30 -17.35 27.70
C PRO A 52 -29.10 -17.30 28.66
N SER A 53 -28.86 -16.15 29.26
CA SER A 53 -27.89 -15.97 30.37
C SER A 53 -26.41 -16.10 30.00
N LEU A 54 -26.00 -15.67 28.81
CA LEU A 54 -24.58 -15.52 28.51
C LEU A 54 -23.95 -14.41 29.36
N PRO A 55 -22.78 -14.65 29.99
CA PRO A 55 -22.00 -13.58 30.62
C PRO A 55 -21.65 -12.50 29.59
N GLN A 56 -21.61 -11.23 30.03
CA GLN A 56 -21.34 -10.08 29.16
C GLN A 56 -20.03 -10.22 28.32
N THR A 57 -19.00 -10.80 28.94
CA THR A 57 -17.72 -11.04 28.26
C THR A 57 -17.84 -12.04 27.11
N GLN A 58 -18.63 -13.09 27.29
CA GLN A 58 -18.90 -14.10 26.28
C GLN A 58 -19.82 -13.54 25.18
N LEU A 59 -20.82 -12.72 25.56
CA LEU A 59 -21.71 -12.04 24.63
C LEU A 59 -20.89 -11.13 23.67
N HIS A 60 -20.01 -10.31 24.23
CA HIS A 60 -19.15 -9.43 23.40
C HIS A 60 -18.20 -10.22 22.47
N LEU A 61 -17.64 -11.35 22.95
CA LEU A 61 -16.80 -12.21 22.11
C LEU A 61 -17.62 -12.84 20.97
N ALA A 62 -18.82 -13.33 21.26
CA ALA A 62 -19.71 -13.90 20.24
C ALA A 62 -20.14 -12.84 19.19
N HIS A 63 -20.43 -11.61 19.61
CA HIS A 63 -20.72 -10.50 18.69
C HIS A 63 -19.50 -10.17 17.82
N LEU A 64 -18.28 -10.16 18.37
CA LEU A 64 -17.06 -9.93 17.62
C LEU A 64 -16.84 -11.01 16.56
N GLU A 65 -17.01 -12.28 16.91
CA GLU A 65 -16.83 -13.38 15.96
C GLU A 65 -17.94 -13.39 14.89
N LEU A 66 -19.17 -13.07 15.24
CA LEU A 66 -20.26 -12.90 14.26
C LEU A 66 -20.00 -11.73 13.31
N ALA A 67 -19.44 -10.61 13.80
CA ALA A 67 -19.05 -9.50 12.95
C ALA A 67 -17.95 -9.89 11.95
N ARG A 68 -16.98 -10.70 12.38
CA ARG A 68 -15.95 -11.28 11.49
C ARG A 68 -16.55 -12.20 10.43
N ASP A 69 -17.56 -13.00 10.79
CA ASP A 69 -18.28 -13.83 9.82
C ASP A 69 -18.97 -12.94 8.78
N TYR A 70 -19.66 -11.87 9.22
CA TYR A 70 -20.30 -10.93 8.29
C TYR A 70 -19.33 -10.24 7.37
N ILE A 71 -18.14 -9.83 7.86
CA ILE A 71 -17.06 -9.29 6.99
C ILE A 71 -16.66 -10.34 5.94
N SER A 72 -16.46 -11.59 6.35
CA SER A 72 -16.08 -12.68 5.46
C SER A 72 -17.18 -13.01 4.43
N ALA A 73 -18.45 -12.79 4.78
CA ALA A 73 -19.60 -12.93 3.89
C ALA A 73 -19.84 -11.70 2.98
N GLY A 74 -19.11 -10.61 3.16
CA GLY A 74 -19.35 -9.34 2.45
C GLY A 74 -20.57 -8.56 2.96
N LEU A 75 -21.15 -8.96 4.10
CA LEU A 75 -22.32 -8.30 4.73
C LEU A 75 -21.85 -7.13 5.61
N LEU A 76 -21.19 -6.13 4.98
CA LEU A 76 -20.45 -5.08 5.69
C LEU A 76 -21.34 -4.24 6.60
N ASP A 77 -22.57 -3.88 6.18
CA ASP A 77 -23.49 -3.07 6.99
C ASP A 77 -23.90 -3.76 8.30
N ARG A 78 -24.03 -5.10 8.26
CA ARG A 78 -24.36 -5.88 9.48
C ARG A 78 -23.17 -5.98 10.41
N ALA A 79 -21.97 -6.15 9.84
CA ALA A 79 -20.74 -6.19 10.61
C ALA A 79 -20.47 -4.85 11.29
N GLU A 80 -20.60 -3.75 10.55
CA GLU A 80 -20.41 -2.40 11.03
C GLU A 80 -21.29 -2.10 12.27
N LYS A 81 -22.59 -2.40 12.18
CA LYS A 81 -23.52 -2.19 13.29
C LYS A 81 -23.07 -2.92 14.58
N LEU A 82 -22.74 -4.21 14.47
CA LEU A 82 -22.27 -4.98 15.63
C LEU A 82 -20.96 -4.43 16.20
N LEU A 83 -20.04 -3.98 15.33
CA LEU A 83 -18.76 -3.44 15.77
C LEU A 83 -18.90 -2.07 16.43
N ILE A 84 -19.81 -1.22 15.98
CA ILE A 84 -20.13 0.07 16.63
C ILE A 84 -20.69 -0.16 18.02
N ASP A 85 -21.62 -1.11 18.18
CA ASP A 85 -22.16 -1.49 19.48
C ASP A 85 -21.04 -2.00 20.42
N LEU A 86 -20.13 -2.84 19.92
CA LEU A 86 -18.97 -3.31 20.67
C LEU A 86 -18.00 -2.20 21.08
N VAL A 87 -17.79 -1.18 20.23
CA VAL A 87 -16.94 -0.03 20.57
C VAL A 87 -17.52 0.74 21.75
N THR A 88 -18.83 0.85 21.85
CA THR A 88 -19.50 1.59 22.93
C THR A 88 -19.59 0.79 24.22
N GLU A 89 -19.94 -0.49 24.13
CA GLU A 89 -20.30 -1.34 25.27
C GLU A 89 -19.11 -2.11 25.88
N SER A 90 -18.12 -2.50 25.05
CA SER A 90 -17.05 -3.39 25.45
C SER A 90 -15.70 -2.69 25.61
N GLY A 91 -15.19 -2.58 26.84
CA GLY A 91 -13.84 -2.09 27.10
C GLY A 91 -12.75 -2.97 26.47
N ASN A 92 -12.90 -4.30 26.62
CA ASN A 92 -11.87 -5.28 26.22
C ASN A 92 -11.80 -5.49 24.71
N HIS A 93 -12.93 -5.40 23.98
CA HIS A 93 -12.98 -5.66 22.54
C HIS A 93 -12.97 -4.36 21.69
N ARG A 94 -13.07 -3.19 22.32
CA ARG A 94 -13.14 -1.88 21.66
C ARG A 94 -12.07 -1.68 20.60
N ARG A 95 -10.81 -1.98 20.94
CA ARG A 95 -9.69 -1.77 20.04
C ARG A 95 -9.74 -2.72 18.85
N VAL A 96 -10.07 -3.99 19.07
CA VAL A 96 -10.22 -5.00 18.00
C VAL A 96 -11.40 -4.65 17.11
N ALA A 97 -12.54 -4.24 17.70
CA ALA A 97 -13.72 -3.81 16.94
C ALA A 97 -13.39 -2.61 16.02
N ARG A 98 -12.65 -1.60 16.53
CA ARG A 98 -12.18 -0.48 15.69
C ARG A 98 -11.27 -0.90 14.54
N ARG A 99 -10.38 -1.90 14.74
CA ARG A 99 -9.56 -2.44 13.66
C ARG A 99 -10.41 -3.06 12.56
N HIS A 100 -11.45 -3.80 12.90
CA HIS A 100 -12.38 -4.36 11.91
C HIS A 100 -13.26 -3.29 11.24
N LEU A 101 -13.62 -2.22 11.95
CA LEU A 101 -14.28 -1.06 11.32
C LEU A 101 -13.39 -0.41 10.26
N LEU A 102 -12.07 -0.29 10.51
CA LEU A 102 -11.14 0.20 9.49
C LEU A 102 -11.15 -0.68 8.24
N GLU A 103 -11.14 -2.02 8.39
CA GLU A 103 -11.22 -2.96 7.26
C GLU A 103 -12.50 -2.74 6.43
N ILE A 104 -13.62 -2.45 7.10
CA ILE A 104 -14.90 -2.16 6.44
C ILE A 104 -14.83 -0.83 5.68
N TYR A 105 -14.39 0.24 6.33
CA TYR A 105 -14.34 1.57 5.72
C TYR A 105 -13.29 1.64 4.58
N GLU A 106 -12.17 0.91 4.68
CA GLU A 106 -11.23 0.73 3.58
C GLU A 106 -11.88 0.03 2.37
N ALA A 107 -12.67 -1.03 2.61
CA ALA A 107 -13.36 -1.76 1.55
C ALA A 107 -14.43 -0.90 0.87
N GLN A 108 -15.14 -0.06 1.63
CA GLN A 108 -16.14 0.90 1.15
C GLN A 108 -15.54 2.19 0.59
N ARG A 109 -14.22 2.42 0.80
CA ARG A 109 -13.51 3.68 0.49
C ARG A 109 -14.10 4.89 1.21
N ASP A 110 -14.68 4.68 2.38
CA ASP A 110 -15.10 5.77 3.26
C ASP A 110 -13.91 6.25 4.09
N TRP A 111 -13.10 7.09 3.46
CA TRP A 111 -11.86 7.60 4.06
C TRP A 111 -12.12 8.54 5.23
N SER A 112 -13.30 9.17 5.29
CA SER A 112 -13.66 10.04 6.40
C SER A 112 -13.90 9.21 7.66
N ALA A 113 -14.78 8.22 7.58
CA ALA A 113 -15.06 7.31 8.70
C ALA A 113 -13.80 6.51 9.12
N ALA A 114 -12.97 6.12 8.13
CA ALA A 114 -11.69 5.47 8.42
C ALA A 114 -10.75 6.36 9.23
N CYS A 115 -10.65 7.66 8.90
CA CYS A 115 -9.84 8.61 9.68
C CYS A 115 -10.36 8.76 11.10
N ASP A 116 -11.68 8.94 11.28
CA ASP A 116 -12.30 9.15 12.60
C ASP A 116 -12.02 7.95 13.52
N VAL A 117 -12.20 6.73 13.01
CA VAL A 117 -11.92 5.51 13.79
C VAL A 117 -10.43 5.32 14.04
N ALA A 118 -9.58 5.63 13.07
CA ALA A 118 -8.14 5.50 13.22
C ALA A 118 -7.57 6.50 14.25
N GLU A 119 -8.08 7.74 14.29
CA GLU A 119 -7.68 8.72 15.31
C GLU A 119 -8.00 8.27 16.73
N GLU A 120 -9.12 7.55 16.93
CA GLU A 120 -9.46 6.94 18.21
C GLU A 120 -8.56 5.77 18.62
N LEU A 121 -7.85 5.17 17.67
CA LEU A 121 -6.87 4.10 17.91
C LEU A 121 -5.49 4.64 18.30
N LEU A 122 -5.23 5.93 18.09
CA LEU A 122 -3.96 6.52 18.48
C LEU A 122 -3.77 6.46 20.00
N PRO A 123 -2.53 6.24 20.47
CA PRO A 123 -2.25 6.26 21.89
C PRO A 123 -2.55 7.66 22.44
N LYS A 124 -3.49 7.76 23.37
CA LYS A 124 -3.72 9.00 24.12
C LYS A 124 -2.42 9.31 24.84
N ARG A 125 -1.94 10.57 24.78
CA ARG A 125 -0.76 11.03 25.53
C ARG A 125 -0.98 10.79 27.03
N SER A 126 -0.66 9.60 27.50
CA SER A 126 -0.62 9.26 28.92
C SER A 126 0.84 9.31 29.35
N LEU A 127 1.12 10.02 30.44
CA LEU A 127 2.44 10.05 31.10
C LEU A 127 2.78 8.68 31.73
N ILE A 128 1.83 7.75 31.77
CA ILE A 128 2.00 6.39 32.27
C ILE A 128 2.06 5.47 31.06
N LYS A 129 3.22 4.82 30.87
CA LYS A 129 3.35 3.68 29.94
C LYS A 129 2.49 2.55 30.48
N SER A 130 1.22 2.49 30.10
CA SER A 130 0.39 1.34 30.39
C SER A 130 0.84 0.17 29.50
N ALA A 131 0.88 -1.02 30.10
CA ALA A 131 1.27 -2.27 29.42
C ALA A 131 0.35 -2.61 28.21
N ASP A 132 -0.80 -1.95 28.10
CA ASP A 132 -1.76 -2.10 26.98
C ASP A 132 -1.21 -1.62 25.63
N ASN A 133 -0.12 -0.86 25.61
CA ASN A 133 0.52 -0.40 24.36
C ASN A 133 1.41 -1.47 23.69
N ALA A 134 1.69 -2.58 24.37
CA ALA A 134 2.59 -3.63 23.89
C ALA A 134 1.88 -4.76 23.10
N ALA A 135 0.54 -4.82 23.13
CA ALA A 135 -0.22 -5.96 22.60
C ALA A 135 -0.73 -5.78 21.15
N ASP A 136 -0.42 -4.69 20.47
CA ASP A 136 -0.91 -4.40 19.12
C ASP A 136 0.16 -4.51 18.04
N GLU A 137 0.88 -5.61 18.02
CA GLU A 137 1.77 -5.95 16.90
C GLU A 137 1.03 -6.54 15.68
N VAL A 138 -0.29 -6.62 15.72
CA VAL A 138 -1.09 -7.14 14.59
C VAL A 138 -1.54 -5.99 13.70
N GLY A 139 -0.76 -5.72 12.66
CA GLY A 139 -1.11 -4.75 11.62
C GLY A 139 -0.12 -3.58 11.51
N GLN A 140 -0.37 -2.69 10.55
CA GLN A 140 0.44 -1.49 10.35
C GLN A 140 0.20 -0.46 11.46
N PRO A 141 1.23 0.40 11.75
CA PRO A 141 1.08 1.54 12.67
C PRO A 141 -0.07 2.45 12.23
N VAL A 142 -0.90 2.86 13.19
CA VAL A 142 -2.09 3.70 12.89
C VAL A 142 -1.72 5.01 12.22
N GLY A 143 -0.57 5.60 12.55
CA GLY A 143 -0.08 6.82 11.88
C GLY A 143 0.17 6.63 10.38
N VAL A 144 0.66 5.46 9.97
CA VAL A 144 0.84 5.11 8.54
C VAL A 144 -0.52 5.00 7.84
N LEU A 145 -1.50 4.33 8.47
CA LEU A 145 -2.85 4.21 7.93
C LEU A 145 -3.48 5.59 7.73
N LEU A 146 -3.46 6.43 8.78
CA LEU A 146 -3.99 7.80 8.72
C LEU A 146 -3.35 8.63 7.62
N ALA A 147 -2.02 8.54 7.47
CA ALA A 147 -1.33 9.27 6.41
C ALA A 147 -1.87 8.88 5.02
N HIS A 148 -2.10 7.60 4.79
CA HIS A 148 -2.65 7.13 3.51
C HIS A 148 -4.12 7.49 3.33
N TYR A 149 -4.97 7.43 4.36
CA TYR A 149 -6.37 7.85 4.27
C TYR A 149 -6.50 9.33 3.96
N TYR A 150 -5.69 10.18 4.59
CA TYR A 150 -5.63 11.59 4.25
C TYR A 150 -5.12 11.85 2.83
N CYS A 151 -4.22 11.01 2.29
CA CYS A 151 -3.84 11.09 0.88
C CYS A 151 -5.01 10.76 -0.06
N GLU A 152 -5.84 9.77 0.29
CA GLU A 152 -7.05 9.45 -0.50
C GLU A 152 -8.05 10.63 -0.49
N GLN A 153 -8.32 11.22 0.67
CA GLN A 153 -9.19 12.39 0.77
C GLN A 153 -8.63 13.58 -0.01
N ALA A 154 -7.31 13.81 0.08
CA ALA A 154 -6.65 14.88 -0.65
C ALA A 154 -6.74 14.71 -2.17
N GLU A 155 -6.68 13.47 -2.66
CA GLU A 155 -6.88 13.20 -4.08
C GLU A 155 -8.32 13.52 -4.52
N LEU A 156 -9.32 13.20 -3.70
CA LEU A 156 -10.69 13.59 -3.96
C LEU A 156 -10.87 15.12 -3.96
N ALA A 157 -10.21 15.84 -3.06
CA ALA A 157 -10.21 17.31 -3.03
C ALA A 157 -9.53 17.89 -4.28
N ARG A 158 -8.40 17.33 -4.70
CA ARG A 158 -7.66 17.72 -5.92
C ARG A 158 -8.54 17.57 -7.17
N VAL A 159 -9.24 16.45 -7.30
CA VAL A 159 -10.16 16.19 -8.44
C VAL A 159 -11.32 17.20 -8.48
N ARG A 160 -11.80 17.65 -7.31
CA ARG A 160 -12.81 18.71 -7.22
C ARG A 160 -12.25 20.11 -7.47
N GLY A 161 -10.93 20.26 -7.56
CA GLY A 161 -10.24 21.56 -7.68
C GLY A 161 -10.11 22.32 -6.36
N ASP A 162 -10.40 21.68 -5.22
CA ASP A 162 -10.20 22.27 -3.90
C ASP A 162 -8.76 22.04 -3.40
N TYR A 163 -7.86 22.85 -3.94
CA TYR A 163 -6.45 22.77 -3.59
C TYR A 163 -6.16 23.21 -2.15
N GLY A 164 -7.05 24.04 -1.56
CA GLY A 164 -6.95 24.46 -0.16
C GLY A 164 -7.14 23.29 0.79
N GLU A 165 -8.27 22.60 0.67
CA GLU A 165 -8.58 21.39 1.43
C GLU A 165 -7.49 20.30 1.20
N GLY A 166 -7.08 20.10 -0.06
CA GLY A 166 -6.03 19.14 -0.41
C GLY A 166 -4.71 19.38 0.34
N ARG A 167 -4.26 20.65 0.44
CA ARG A 167 -3.05 21.00 1.21
C ARG A 167 -3.19 20.69 2.69
N GLU A 168 -4.33 21.02 3.29
CA GLU A 168 -4.57 20.75 4.71
C GLU A 168 -4.56 19.25 5.00
N LEU A 169 -5.19 18.44 4.16
CA LEU A 169 -5.24 16.99 4.29
C LEU A 169 -3.84 16.37 4.15
N LEU A 170 -3.05 16.80 3.15
CA LEU A 170 -1.68 16.30 2.98
C LEU A 170 -0.74 16.77 4.10
N ALA A 171 -0.95 17.97 4.63
CA ALA A 171 -0.23 18.42 5.82
C ALA A 171 -0.57 17.57 7.06
N LYS A 172 -1.84 17.14 7.21
CA LYS A 172 -2.24 16.17 8.24
C LYS A 172 -1.57 14.82 8.01
N ALA A 173 -1.54 14.31 6.78
CA ALA A 173 -0.85 13.06 6.43
C ALA A 173 0.61 13.08 6.88
N LEU A 174 1.37 14.12 6.53
CA LEU A 174 2.77 14.29 6.90
C LEU A 174 2.99 14.55 8.41
N ARG A 175 1.97 14.96 9.14
CA ARG A 175 2.03 15.08 10.61
C ARG A 175 1.97 13.72 11.29
N TYR A 176 1.16 12.79 10.74
CA TYR A 176 1.03 11.44 11.26
C TYR A 176 2.19 10.53 10.84
N ASP A 177 2.64 10.67 9.58
CA ASP A 177 3.80 9.97 9.05
C ASP A 177 4.70 10.92 8.24
N LYS A 178 5.77 11.40 8.86
CA LYS A 178 6.71 12.36 8.26
C LYS A 178 7.48 11.81 7.06
N VAL A 179 7.56 10.49 6.94
CA VAL A 179 8.26 9.80 5.86
C VAL A 179 7.29 9.22 4.81
N CYS A 180 6.03 9.62 4.84
CA CYS A 180 5.04 9.21 3.85
C CYS A 180 5.36 9.84 2.48
N VAL A 181 6.11 9.10 1.66
CA VAL A 181 6.49 9.53 0.31
C VAL A 181 5.24 9.83 -0.55
N ARG A 182 4.18 9.03 -0.42
CA ARG A 182 2.93 9.29 -1.13
C ARG A 182 2.38 10.69 -0.86
N ALA A 183 2.35 11.11 0.41
CA ALA A 183 1.85 12.43 0.78
C ALA A 183 2.70 13.55 0.17
N THR A 184 4.02 13.38 0.14
CA THR A 184 4.94 14.34 -0.47
C THR A 184 4.77 14.41 -1.99
N LEU A 185 4.64 13.27 -2.67
CA LEU A 185 4.36 13.22 -4.11
C LEU A 185 3.01 13.86 -4.45
N SER A 186 1.96 13.52 -3.69
CA SER A 186 0.62 14.08 -3.88
C SER A 186 0.61 15.59 -3.64
N LEU A 187 1.37 16.09 -2.65
CA LEU A 187 1.48 17.53 -2.39
C LEU A 187 2.23 18.24 -3.54
N GLY A 188 3.32 17.65 -4.04
CA GLY A 188 4.04 18.16 -5.22
C GLY A 188 3.15 18.24 -6.46
N ALA A 189 2.37 17.19 -6.74
CA ALA A 189 1.42 17.15 -7.85
C ALA A 189 0.29 18.16 -7.68
N LEU A 190 -0.22 18.33 -6.46
CA LEU A 190 -1.26 19.31 -6.13
C LEU A 190 -0.77 20.75 -6.37
N GLU A 191 0.44 21.08 -5.92
CA GLU A 191 1.02 22.41 -6.15
C GLU A 191 1.23 22.68 -7.64
N LEU A 192 1.64 21.67 -8.40
CA LEU A 192 1.77 21.78 -9.85
C LEU A 192 0.41 22.04 -10.51
N SER A 193 -0.63 21.30 -10.13
CA SER A 193 -2.02 21.52 -10.60
C SER A 193 -2.57 22.88 -10.20
N ALA A 194 -2.12 23.42 -9.06
CA ALA A 194 -2.49 24.76 -8.58
C ALA A 194 -1.70 25.91 -9.26
N GLY A 195 -0.83 25.60 -10.23
CA GLY A 195 0.00 26.58 -10.92
C GLY A 195 1.17 27.11 -10.08
N GLN A 196 1.68 26.33 -9.13
CA GLN A 196 2.78 26.69 -8.23
C GLN A 196 4.00 25.76 -8.45
N PRO A 197 4.66 25.78 -9.66
CA PRO A 197 5.71 24.82 -10.00
C PRO A 197 6.97 24.97 -9.12
N GLU A 198 7.31 26.16 -8.65
CA GLU A 198 8.46 26.39 -7.76
C GLU A 198 8.26 25.68 -6.41
N GLN A 199 7.05 25.76 -5.87
CA GLN A 199 6.70 25.09 -4.62
C GLN A 199 6.68 23.57 -4.81
N SER A 200 6.15 23.10 -5.94
CA SER A 200 6.19 21.69 -6.33
C SER A 200 7.61 21.14 -6.32
N ILE A 201 8.55 21.81 -7.00
CA ILE A 201 9.98 21.41 -7.06
C ILE A 201 10.59 21.33 -5.64
N LYS A 202 10.31 22.34 -4.80
CA LYS A 202 10.82 22.37 -3.43
C LYS A 202 10.35 21.16 -2.61
N ILE A 203 9.09 20.82 -2.73
CA ILE A 203 8.48 19.67 -2.05
C ILE A 203 9.05 18.36 -2.59
N LEU A 204 9.05 18.18 -3.91
CA LEU A 204 9.50 16.94 -4.55
C LEU A 204 10.97 16.61 -4.26
N LYS A 205 11.83 17.60 -4.06
CA LYS A 205 13.22 17.38 -3.67
C LYS A 205 13.35 16.66 -2.31
N THR A 206 12.39 16.80 -1.42
CA THR A 206 12.45 16.14 -0.10
C THR A 206 12.22 14.62 -0.18
N VAL A 207 11.68 14.10 -1.29
CA VAL A 207 11.46 12.67 -1.48
C VAL A 207 12.77 11.89 -1.46
N PHE A 208 13.88 12.48 -1.91
CA PHE A 208 15.18 11.81 -1.86
C PHE A 208 15.58 11.39 -0.44
N ASP A 209 15.29 12.22 0.56
CA ASP A 209 15.63 11.94 1.94
C ASP A 209 14.60 11.03 2.64
N GLN A 210 13.38 10.93 2.10
CA GLN A 210 12.30 10.07 2.62
C GLN A 210 12.39 8.63 2.08
N GLY A 211 12.67 8.48 0.77
CA GLY A 211 12.72 7.19 0.09
C GLY A 211 13.30 7.34 -1.32
N PRO A 212 14.64 7.22 -1.47
CA PRO A 212 15.31 7.39 -2.76
C PRO A 212 14.86 6.38 -3.82
N GLU A 213 14.26 5.26 -3.41
CA GLU A 213 13.68 4.26 -4.31
C GLU A 213 12.47 4.78 -5.11
N TYR A 214 11.84 5.87 -4.66
CA TYR A 214 10.70 6.48 -5.35
C TYR A 214 11.08 7.62 -6.31
N LEU A 215 12.36 7.85 -6.56
CA LEU A 215 12.79 8.93 -7.45
C LEU A 215 12.34 8.76 -8.91
N ALA A 216 12.07 7.52 -9.33
CA ALA A 216 11.43 7.26 -10.62
C ALA A 216 10.05 7.93 -10.73
N GLU A 217 9.28 7.90 -9.63
CA GLU A 217 7.94 8.49 -9.55
C GLU A 217 7.98 10.03 -9.45
N VAL A 218 9.05 10.57 -8.88
CA VAL A 218 9.27 12.02 -8.76
C VAL A 218 9.62 12.65 -10.10
N THR A 219 10.41 11.94 -10.93
CA THR A 219 11.02 12.50 -12.15
C THR A 219 10.01 13.11 -13.13
N PRO A 220 8.87 12.47 -13.45
CA PRO A 220 7.86 13.06 -14.34
C PRO A 220 7.30 14.38 -13.82
N LEU A 221 6.95 14.44 -12.54
CA LEU A 221 6.42 15.66 -11.90
C LEU A 221 7.44 16.78 -11.85
N MET A 222 8.69 16.45 -11.51
CA MET A 222 9.77 17.45 -11.53
C MET A 222 10.06 17.98 -12.93
N ARG A 223 9.99 17.10 -13.93
CA ARG A 223 10.15 17.51 -15.33
C ARG A 223 9.08 18.53 -15.73
N GLU A 224 7.82 18.21 -15.48
CA GLU A 224 6.69 19.08 -15.80
C GLU A 224 6.80 20.44 -15.06
N ALA A 225 7.15 20.42 -13.78
CA ALA A 225 7.33 21.64 -12.99
C ALA A 225 8.50 22.50 -13.51
N MET A 226 9.62 21.88 -13.89
CA MET A 226 10.79 22.60 -14.41
C MET A 226 10.58 23.08 -15.84
N ASP A 227 9.82 22.34 -16.66
CA ASP A 227 9.44 22.78 -18.01
C ASP A 227 8.54 24.02 -17.93
N SER A 228 7.59 24.06 -17.01
CA SER A 228 6.71 25.24 -16.78
C SER A 228 7.50 26.50 -16.45
N LEU A 229 8.66 26.36 -15.82
CA LEU A 229 9.55 27.48 -15.46
C LEU A 229 10.66 27.74 -16.49
N GLY A 230 10.78 26.94 -17.53
CA GLY A 230 11.87 27.04 -18.50
C GLY A 230 13.26 26.68 -17.96
N VAL A 231 13.33 25.93 -16.86
CA VAL A 231 14.59 25.56 -16.16
C VAL A 231 14.90 24.08 -16.22
N ARG A 232 14.39 23.35 -17.19
CA ARG A 232 14.53 21.89 -17.36
C ARG A 232 16.00 21.40 -17.29
N LYS A 233 16.95 22.18 -17.78
CA LYS A 233 18.37 21.83 -17.67
C LYS A 233 18.86 21.52 -16.26
N ASN A 234 18.18 22.04 -15.24
CA ASN A 234 18.52 21.82 -13.85
C ASN A 234 18.09 20.43 -13.35
N LEU A 235 17.13 19.79 -14.03
CA LEU A 235 16.65 18.44 -13.66
C LEU A 235 17.78 17.41 -13.75
N ARG A 236 18.55 17.43 -14.83
CA ARG A 236 19.69 16.53 -15.02
C ARG A 236 20.70 16.65 -13.87
N SER A 237 21.15 17.87 -13.57
CA SER A 237 22.12 18.08 -12.49
C SER A 237 21.59 17.62 -11.13
N TYR A 238 20.30 17.77 -10.88
CA TYR A 238 19.67 17.25 -9.67
C TYR A 238 19.68 15.71 -9.64
N LEU A 239 19.32 15.04 -10.74
CA LEU A 239 19.31 13.58 -10.84
C LEU A 239 20.72 12.99 -10.73
N GLU A 240 21.72 13.63 -11.36
CA GLU A 240 23.14 13.26 -11.27
C GLU A 240 23.62 13.32 -9.82
N GLY A 241 23.31 14.39 -9.09
CA GLY A 241 23.64 14.50 -7.66
C GLY A 241 22.94 13.47 -6.77
N CYS A 242 21.70 13.10 -7.10
CA CYS A 242 21.01 11.98 -6.44
C CYS A 242 21.67 10.62 -6.75
N PHE A 243 22.09 10.42 -7.99
CA PHE A 243 22.74 9.19 -8.45
C PHE A 243 24.10 8.97 -7.81
N GLU A 244 24.91 10.02 -7.65
CA GLU A 244 26.20 9.96 -6.94
C GLU A 244 26.03 9.49 -5.50
N ARG A 245 24.96 9.89 -4.83
CA ARG A 245 24.65 9.48 -3.45
C ARG A 245 24.05 8.08 -3.36
N THR A 246 23.15 7.75 -4.27
CA THR A 246 22.42 6.47 -4.28
C THR A 246 22.23 5.99 -5.73
N PRO A 247 23.22 5.29 -6.29
CA PRO A 247 23.13 4.80 -7.67
C PRO A 247 22.10 3.67 -7.78
N THR A 248 20.99 3.94 -8.49
CA THR A 248 19.90 2.98 -8.76
C THR A 248 19.62 2.91 -10.25
N THR A 249 19.10 1.77 -10.72
CA THR A 249 18.73 1.58 -12.14
C THR A 249 17.67 2.59 -12.59
N PRO A 250 16.58 2.86 -11.83
CA PRO A 250 15.59 3.86 -12.24
C PRO A 250 16.19 5.27 -12.44
N LEU A 251 17.11 5.68 -11.56
CA LEU A 251 17.80 6.96 -11.70
C LEU A 251 18.71 6.99 -12.91
N ALA A 252 19.46 5.91 -13.18
CA ALA A 252 20.30 5.83 -14.37
C ALA A 252 19.47 5.97 -15.66
N LEU A 253 18.31 5.33 -15.73
CA LEU A 253 17.39 5.47 -16.86
C LEU A 253 16.86 6.90 -16.99
N ALA A 254 16.45 7.53 -15.87
CA ALA A 254 15.98 8.91 -15.87
C ALA A 254 17.05 9.90 -16.38
N ILE A 255 18.30 9.75 -15.91
CA ILE A 255 19.44 10.56 -16.38
C ILE A 255 19.70 10.33 -17.86
N ALA A 256 19.67 9.08 -18.33
CA ALA A 256 19.88 8.77 -19.73
C ALA A 256 18.81 9.40 -20.64
N HIS A 257 17.55 9.40 -20.20
CA HIS A 257 16.47 10.09 -20.91
C HIS A 257 16.68 11.62 -20.96
N GLU A 258 17.13 12.23 -19.86
CA GLU A 258 17.43 13.66 -19.85
C GLU A 258 18.67 14.01 -20.72
N LEU A 259 19.71 13.16 -20.71
CA LEU A 259 20.87 13.30 -21.59
C LEU A 259 20.47 13.20 -23.06
N HIS A 260 19.63 12.22 -23.41
CA HIS A 260 19.12 12.07 -24.78
C HIS A 260 18.38 13.34 -25.24
N GLY A 261 17.46 13.85 -24.43
CA GLY A 261 16.65 15.02 -24.78
C GLY A 261 17.39 16.35 -24.77
N THR A 262 18.57 16.47 -24.08
CA THR A 262 19.28 17.74 -23.89
C THR A 262 20.63 17.82 -24.59
N ILE A 263 21.36 16.72 -24.75
CA ILE A 263 22.71 16.68 -25.33
C ILE A 263 22.74 15.80 -26.59
N GLY A 264 21.96 14.69 -26.58
CA GLY A 264 21.87 13.76 -27.71
C GLY A 264 22.22 12.31 -27.34
N ASN A 265 22.11 11.44 -28.36
CA ASN A 265 22.23 9.99 -28.23
C ASN A 265 23.57 9.53 -27.65
N ASP A 266 24.67 10.11 -28.11
CA ASP A 266 26.01 9.66 -27.74
C ASP A 266 26.33 9.86 -26.27
N ALA A 267 25.87 10.97 -25.67
CA ALA A 267 26.01 11.22 -24.23
C ALA A 267 25.21 10.21 -23.42
N ALA A 268 23.95 9.96 -23.81
CA ALA A 268 23.09 8.97 -23.17
C ALA A 268 23.66 7.54 -23.27
N LYS A 269 24.14 7.13 -24.47
CA LYS A 269 24.79 5.83 -24.69
C LYS A 269 26.04 5.66 -23.84
N LYS A 270 26.88 6.67 -23.75
CA LYS A 270 28.12 6.65 -22.96
C LYS A 270 27.81 6.47 -21.48
N PHE A 271 26.85 7.23 -20.96
CA PHE A 271 26.43 7.13 -19.57
C PHE A 271 25.82 5.75 -19.24
N LEU A 272 24.90 5.26 -20.08
CA LEU A 272 24.29 3.94 -19.90
C LEU A 272 25.31 2.80 -19.92
N ARG A 273 26.28 2.82 -20.85
CA ARG A 273 27.33 1.81 -20.92
C ARG A 273 28.17 1.76 -19.64
N LEU A 274 28.46 2.90 -19.03
CA LEU A 274 29.17 2.97 -17.75
C LEU A 274 28.30 2.42 -16.62
N SER A 275 27.05 2.88 -16.52
CA SER A 275 26.12 2.43 -15.48
C SER A 275 25.82 0.92 -15.55
N LEU A 276 25.70 0.36 -16.75
CA LEU A 276 25.43 -1.07 -16.97
C LEU A 276 26.61 -1.97 -16.65
N ARG A 277 27.85 -1.47 -16.65
CA ARG A 277 29.02 -2.24 -16.17
C ARG A 277 28.98 -2.48 -14.67
N ASP A 278 28.52 -1.49 -13.92
CA ASP A 278 28.43 -1.54 -12.47
C ASP A 278 27.14 -2.24 -12.02
N LYS A 279 26.02 -1.96 -12.70
CA LYS A 279 24.70 -2.48 -12.40
C LYS A 279 23.99 -2.95 -13.68
N PRO A 280 24.14 -4.24 -14.06
CA PRO A 280 23.46 -4.80 -15.21
C PRO A 280 21.92 -4.73 -15.07
N SER A 281 21.23 -4.29 -16.13
CA SER A 281 19.76 -4.13 -16.12
C SER A 281 19.20 -4.33 -17.52
N LEU A 282 18.18 -5.21 -17.66
CA LEU A 282 17.49 -5.39 -18.94
C LEU A 282 16.86 -4.10 -19.46
N ARG A 283 16.25 -3.31 -18.57
CA ARG A 283 15.70 -2.00 -18.95
C ARG A 283 16.77 -1.04 -19.45
N GLY A 284 17.96 -1.07 -18.84
CA GLY A 284 19.09 -0.27 -19.31
C GLY A 284 19.60 -0.72 -20.67
N VAL A 285 19.63 -2.04 -20.92
CA VAL A 285 20.00 -2.59 -22.24
C VAL A 285 18.96 -2.21 -23.30
N ALA A 286 17.65 -2.37 -23.00
CA ALA A 286 16.58 -1.97 -23.90
C ALA A 286 16.66 -0.49 -24.27
N LEU A 287 16.88 0.40 -23.29
CA LEU A 287 17.07 1.83 -23.54
C LEU A 287 18.32 2.09 -24.39
N LEU A 288 19.43 1.39 -24.11
CA LEU A 288 20.66 1.53 -24.92
C LEU A 288 20.43 1.15 -26.39
N MET A 289 19.68 0.06 -26.63
CA MET A 289 19.30 -0.38 -27.98
C MET A 289 18.33 0.59 -28.66
N SER A 290 17.38 1.15 -27.91
CA SER A 290 16.44 2.15 -28.48
C SER A 290 17.11 3.46 -28.88
N LEU A 291 18.28 3.76 -28.33
CA LEU A 291 19.09 4.93 -28.70
C LEU A 291 20.00 4.68 -29.92
N GLN A 292 20.10 3.45 -30.41
CA GLN A 292 20.83 3.17 -31.67
C GLN A 292 20.01 3.67 -32.85
N ASP A 293 20.69 4.20 -33.85
CA ASP A 293 20.03 4.79 -35.03
C ASP A 293 19.37 3.66 -35.86
N SER A 294 18.07 3.78 -36.08
CA SER A 294 17.26 2.79 -36.84
C SER A 294 17.70 2.61 -38.29
N ALA A 295 18.53 3.48 -38.80
CA ALA A 295 19.03 3.43 -40.16
C ALA A 295 20.16 2.39 -40.37
N GLU A 296 20.81 1.95 -39.27
CA GLU A 296 21.90 0.97 -39.29
C GLU A 296 21.46 -0.41 -38.72
N ALA A 297 20.27 -0.49 -38.11
CA ALA A 297 19.77 -1.71 -37.50
C ALA A 297 19.31 -2.70 -38.59
N GLY A 298 19.97 -3.86 -38.64
CA GLY A 298 19.52 -5.01 -39.44
C GLY A 298 18.24 -5.65 -38.87
N ASP A 299 17.61 -6.52 -39.66
CA ASP A 299 16.39 -7.25 -39.23
C ASP A 299 16.62 -8.03 -37.93
N ASP A 300 17.83 -8.54 -37.70
CA ASP A 300 18.20 -9.29 -36.47
C ASP A 300 18.20 -8.38 -35.24
N GLU A 301 18.74 -7.16 -35.30
CA GLU A 301 18.74 -6.21 -34.19
C GLU A 301 17.35 -5.73 -33.81
N SER A 302 16.45 -5.62 -34.81
CA SER A 302 15.06 -5.27 -34.55
C SER A 302 14.32 -6.38 -33.80
N LEU A 303 14.59 -7.64 -34.11
CA LEU A 303 14.04 -8.82 -33.43
C LEU A 303 14.56 -8.94 -31.99
N GLU A 304 15.85 -8.72 -31.78
CA GLU A 304 16.48 -8.72 -30.45
C GLU A 304 15.85 -7.66 -29.54
N ARG A 305 15.66 -6.45 -30.06
CA ARG A 305 15.01 -5.36 -29.33
C ARG A 305 13.57 -5.70 -28.97
N GLU A 306 12.77 -6.15 -29.94
CA GLU A 306 11.36 -6.55 -29.70
C GLU A 306 11.28 -7.68 -28.66
N THR A 307 12.22 -8.63 -28.72
CA THR A 307 12.29 -9.73 -27.78
C THR A 307 12.59 -9.24 -26.36
N ILE A 308 13.54 -8.32 -26.20
CA ILE A 308 13.88 -7.75 -24.89
C ILE A 308 12.71 -6.91 -24.35
N GLU A 309 12.04 -6.12 -25.17
CA GLU A 309 10.86 -5.35 -24.79
C GLU A 309 9.75 -6.29 -24.31
N LYS A 310 9.45 -7.38 -25.02
CA LYS A 310 8.48 -8.41 -24.59
C LYS A 310 8.87 -9.06 -23.24
N ILE A 311 10.16 -9.35 -23.03
CA ILE A 311 10.63 -9.91 -21.76
C ILE A 311 10.42 -8.89 -20.62
N ILE A 312 10.68 -7.61 -20.87
CA ILE A 312 10.47 -6.54 -19.88
C ILE A 312 8.99 -6.40 -19.53
N ASP A 313 8.11 -6.40 -20.55
CA ASP A 313 6.67 -6.26 -20.38
C ASP A 313 6.05 -7.46 -19.63
N GLN A 314 6.66 -8.64 -19.70
CA GLN A 314 6.25 -9.81 -18.95
C GLN A 314 6.77 -9.83 -17.51
N ARG A 315 7.77 -8.99 -17.18
CA ARG A 315 8.36 -8.93 -15.85
C ARG A 315 7.64 -7.95 -14.94
N PHE A 316 7.53 -8.31 -13.70
CA PHE A 316 7.04 -7.41 -12.65
C PHE A 316 8.11 -6.36 -12.33
N SER A 317 7.65 -5.12 -12.18
CA SER A 317 8.51 -3.97 -11.85
C SER A 317 8.53 -3.69 -10.36
N TYR A 318 7.47 -4.07 -9.65
CA TYR A 318 7.24 -3.76 -8.24
C TYR A 318 6.97 -5.02 -7.45
N ARG A 319 7.38 -5.01 -6.16
CA ARG A 319 7.14 -6.09 -5.21
C ARG A 319 6.73 -5.54 -3.85
N CYS A 320 5.77 -6.19 -3.22
CA CYS A 320 5.43 -5.92 -1.83
C CYS A 320 6.50 -6.50 -0.90
N THR A 321 7.07 -5.69 -0.03
CA THR A 321 8.08 -6.09 0.96
C THR A 321 7.50 -6.95 2.08
N HIS A 322 6.17 -6.91 2.29
CA HIS A 322 5.49 -7.66 3.34
C HIS A 322 5.06 -9.08 2.89
N CYS A 323 4.36 -9.21 1.74
CA CYS A 323 3.80 -10.50 1.30
C CYS A 323 4.41 -11.05 0.02
N GLY A 324 5.30 -10.31 -0.64
CA GLY A 324 5.91 -10.73 -1.90
C GLY A 324 5.04 -10.55 -3.14
N PHE A 325 3.83 -10.00 -3.03
CA PHE A 325 2.97 -9.69 -4.18
C PHE A 325 3.74 -8.86 -5.21
N ARG A 326 3.67 -9.25 -6.48
CA ARG A 326 4.39 -8.62 -7.59
C ARG A 326 3.40 -7.96 -8.57
N ASN A 327 3.76 -6.78 -9.10
CA ASN A 327 2.97 -6.07 -10.09
C ASN A 327 3.86 -5.25 -11.06
N GLN A 328 3.27 -4.82 -12.16
CA GLN A 328 3.92 -3.94 -13.15
C GLN A 328 3.85 -2.46 -12.77
N GLN A 329 2.87 -2.08 -11.95
CA GLN A 329 2.61 -0.70 -11.53
C GLN A 329 2.77 -0.53 -10.02
N LEU A 330 3.16 0.66 -9.58
CA LEU A 330 3.16 1.02 -8.17
C LEU A 330 1.73 1.13 -7.64
N HIS A 331 1.46 0.40 -6.56
CA HIS A 331 0.25 0.57 -5.76
C HIS A 331 0.62 0.98 -4.35
N TRP A 332 -0.04 1.98 -3.81
CA TRP A 332 0.15 2.39 -2.42
C TRP A 332 -0.51 1.44 -1.44
N TYR A 333 -1.56 0.75 -1.86
CA TYR A 333 -2.27 -0.30 -1.13
C TYR A 333 -2.00 -1.65 -1.77
N CYS A 334 -1.44 -2.59 -1.04
CA CYS A 334 -1.13 -3.91 -1.57
C CYS A 334 -2.40 -4.77 -1.67
N PRO A 335 -2.80 -5.23 -2.87
CA PRO A 335 -4.00 -6.05 -3.01
C PRO A 335 -3.88 -7.44 -2.37
N GLY A 336 -2.64 -7.94 -2.18
CA GLY A 336 -2.39 -9.26 -1.60
C GLY A 336 -2.52 -9.29 -0.07
N CYS A 337 -1.86 -8.35 0.62
CA CYS A 337 -1.84 -8.33 2.09
C CYS A 337 -2.53 -7.11 2.70
N LYS A 338 -3.11 -6.23 1.88
CA LYS A 338 -3.85 -5.03 2.30
C LYS A 338 -3.02 -4.04 3.13
N HIS A 339 -1.68 -4.07 3.00
CA HIS A 339 -0.81 -3.10 3.66
C HIS A 339 -0.54 -1.90 2.76
N TRP A 340 -0.50 -0.72 3.37
CA TRP A 340 -0.16 0.54 2.72
C TRP A 340 1.36 0.76 2.63
N GLY A 341 1.81 1.40 1.56
CA GLY A 341 3.19 1.85 1.40
C GLY A 341 4.25 0.74 1.43
N THR A 342 3.90 -0.50 1.11
CA THR A 342 4.81 -1.65 1.18
C THR A 342 5.34 -2.12 -0.19
N ILE A 343 4.88 -1.52 -1.27
CA ILE A 343 5.30 -1.89 -2.64
C ILE A 343 6.50 -1.03 -3.05
N ARG A 344 7.57 -1.68 -3.52
CA ARG A 344 8.83 -1.07 -3.93
C ARG A 344 9.24 -1.51 -5.33
N ASP A 345 9.99 -0.66 -6.04
CA ASP A 345 10.61 -1.00 -7.32
C ASP A 345 11.69 -2.08 -7.13
N LEU A 346 11.63 -3.14 -7.93
CA LEU A 346 12.60 -4.25 -7.90
C LEU A 346 13.99 -3.84 -8.37
N GLY A 347 14.10 -2.82 -9.20
CA GLY A 347 15.38 -2.27 -9.67
C GLY A 347 16.20 -1.60 -8.57
N THR A 348 15.58 -1.25 -7.42
CA THR A 348 16.26 -0.67 -6.27
C THR A 348 16.72 -1.71 -5.26
N THR A 349 16.09 -2.89 -5.22
CA THR A 349 16.35 -3.94 -4.22
C THR A 349 17.46 -4.93 -4.59
N GLY A 350 18.06 -4.81 -5.77
CA GLY A 350 19.12 -5.74 -6.24
C GLY A 350 18.63 -7.14 -6.63
N GLU A 351 17.34 -7.43 -6.51
CA GLU A 351 16.73 -8.73 -6.83
C GLU A 351 16.33 -8.89 -8.32
N ALA A 352 16.64 -7.90 -9.15
CA ALA A 352 16.18 -7.83 -10.55
C ALA A 352 16.70 -8.96 -11.47
N LEU A 353 17.65 -9.77 -11.02
CA LEU A 353 18.27 -10.83 -11.84
C LEU A 353 17.76 -12.25 -11.51
N ASN A 354 16.98 -12.44 -10.42
CA ASN A 354 16.60 -13.77 -9.93
C ASN A 354 15.09 -14.05 -10.04
N GLY A 355 14.40 -13.51 -11.02
CA GLY A 355 12.96 -13.71 -11.19
C GLY A 355 12.59 -14.34 -12.52
#